data_f2bb0fc371309c18fd5c01e20d22a69b
#
_entry.id   f2bb0fc371309c18fd5c01e20d22a69b
#
_cell.length_a   1.000
_cell.length_b   1.000
_cell.length_c   1.000
_cell.angle_alpha   90.00
_cell.angle_beta   90.00
_cell.angle_gamma   90.00
#
_symmetry.space_group_name_H-M   'P 1'
#
loop_
_entity.id
_entity.type
_entity.pdbx_description
1 polymer ?
#
loop_
_entity_poly.entity_id
_entity_poly.type
_entity_poly.pdbx_seq_one_letter_code
_entity_poly.pdbx_strand_id
1 'polypeptide(L)'
;VSSGGPITQDNTGVEYYATLFAVDESPIQEGLIWVGSDDGLIHLTKDGGNTWENVTPKKMPEWMMINSIDASSFDTGTAYIAGTRYKLGDFTPYLYMTEDYGKNWKLITSGIESEHFTRVVRSDKVNKNILYAGTETGMYISFDKGNSWNKFQKNLPIVPITDLTIKDNSLIVATQGRSIWILDDLTVLHQLSQSTDEAKLYKPKDSYRMRGG
;
A
#
# COMPACT_ATOMS: atom_id res chain seq x y z
N VAL A 1 16.17 -4.36 24.53
CA VAL A 1 15.95 -3.09 23.84
C VAL A 1 15.16 -2.21 24.78
N SER A 2 15.51 -0.93 24.93
CA SER A 2 14.74 0.03 25.72
C SER A 2 13.34 0.23 25.11
N SER A 3 12.35 0.61 25.92
CA SER A 3 10.98 0.78 25.45
C SER A 3 10.84 1.81 24.32
N GLY A 4 11.68 2.84 24.31
CA GLY A 4 11.73 3.85 23.25
C GLY A 4 12.46 3.43 21.98
N GLY A 5 12.95 2.19 21.89
CA GLY A 5 13.65 1.66 20.71
C GLY A 5 14.91 2.45 20.33
N PRO A 6 15.36 2.38 19.07
CA PRO A 6 16.59 3.03 18.62
C PRO A 6 16.46 4.56 18.43
N ILE A 7 15.24 5.12 18.44
CA ILE A 7 15.00 6.53 18.16
C ILE A 7 15.06 7.37 19.43
N THR A 8 14.17 7.15 20.37
CA THR A 8 14.13 7.92 21.62
C THR A 8 15.09 7.38 22.67
N GLN A 9 15.38 6.07 22.61
CA GLN A 9 16.30 5.36 23.52
C GLN A 9 15.93 5.52 25.02
N ASP A 10 14.72 5.98 25.30
CA ASP A 10 14.28 6.12 26.67
C ASP A 10 13.70 4.81 27.23
N ASN A 11 13.50 4.77 28.52
CA ASN A 11 13.03 3.59 29.22
C ASN A 11 11.90 3.94 30.22
N THR A 12 11.22 5.03 29.97
CA THR A 12 10.21 5.59 30.89
C THR A 12 8.88 4.84 30.86
N GLY A 13 8.65 3.97 29.88
CA GLY A 13 7.38 3.27 29.68
C GLY A 13 6.25 4.15 29.10
N VAL A 14 6.57 5.33 28.62
CA VAL A 14 5.65 6.25 27.95
C VAL A 14 5.63 6.04 26.45
N GLU A 15 6.78 5.69 25.88
CA GLU A 15 6.94 5.39 24.46
C GLU A 15 7.32 3.93 24.27
N TYR A 16 6.45 3.18 23.59
CA TYR A 16 6.67 1.77 23.31
C TYR A 16 6.90 1.56 21.82
N TYR A 17 7.98 0.86 21.49
CA TYR A 17 8.13 0.15 20.22
C TYR A 17 7.48 -1.24 20.29
N ALA A 18 7.41 -1.92 19.15
CA ALA A 18 6.70 -3.19 18.97
C ALA A 18 5.17 -3.04 19.05
N THR A 19 4.68 -1.88 18.66
CA THR A 19 3.24 -1.61 18.53
C THR A 19 2.74 -2.09 17.17
N LEU A 20 1.61 -2.79 17.16
CA LEU A 20 0.93 -3.12 15.91
C LEU A 20 0.44 -1.83 15.25
N PHE A 21 0.88 -1.58 14.04
CA PHE A 21 0.62 -0.34 13.31
C PHE A 21 -0.23 -0.56 12.05
N ALA A 22 -0.12 -1.72 11.43
CA ALA A 22 -0.91 -2.11 10.28
C ALA A 22 -1.56 -3.48 10.51
N VAL A 23 -2.83 -3.58 10.16
CA VAL A 23 -3.62 -4.83 10.22
C VAL A 23 -4.48 -4.89 8.97
N ASP A 24 -4.50 -6.04 8.31
CA ASP A 24 -5.41 -6.29 7.20
C ASP A 24 -5.84 -7.76 7.16
N GLU A 25 -7.14 -7.99 7.06
CA GLU A 25 -7.71 -9.32 6.89
C GLU A 25 -7.97 -9.58 5.40
N SER A 26 -7.71 -10.80 4.97
CA SER A 26 -7.97 -11.19 3.59
C SER A 26 -9.46 -11.04 3.25
N PRO A 27 -9.82 -10.31 2.19
CA PRO A 27 -11.22 -10.14 1.79
C PRO A 27 -11.85 -11.42 1.19
N ILE A 28 -11.03 -12.46 0.95
CA ILE A 28 -11.45 -13.71 0.30
C ILE A 28 -11.23 -14.96 1.16
N GLN A 29 -10.62 -14.81 2.33
CA GLN A 29 -10.44 -15.91 3.29
C GLN A 29 -10.55 -15.39 4.73
N GLU A 30 -11.64 -15.70 5.39
CA GLU A 30 -11.86 -15.38 6.80
C GLU A 30 -10.77 -15.97 7.71
N GLY A 31 -10.32 -15.19 8.68
CA GLY A 31 -9.29 -15.59 9.64
C GLY A 31 -7.86 -15.58 9.10
N LEU A 32 -7.64 -15.20 7.84
CA LEU A 32 -6.33 -14.93 7.27
C LEU A 32 -5.99 -13.46 7.50
N ILE A 33 -5.20 -13.16 8.55
CA ILE A 33 -4.92 -11.79 8.99
C ILE A 33 -3.42 -11.52 8.96
N TRP A 34 -3.05 -10.40 8.36
CA TRP A 34 -1.70 -9.88 8.34
C TRP A 34 -1.57 -8.75 9.35
N VAL A 35 -0.48 -8.71 10.10
CA VAL A 35 -0.16 -7.61 11.02
C VAL A 35 1.27 -7.16 10.84
N GLY A 36 1.48 -5.85 10.95
CA GLY A 36 2.79 -5.23 10.88
C GLY A 36 3.00 -4.27 12.05
N SER A 37 4.23 -4.26 12.59
CA SER A 37 4.61 -3.43 13.73
C SER A 37 5.54 -2.29 13.32
N ASP A 38 5.70 -1.34 14.21
CA ASP A 38 6.58 -0.18 14.01
C ASP A 38 8.07 -0.50 14.22
N ASP A 39 8.39 -1.65 14.79
CA ASP A 39 9.75 -2.19 14.90
C ASP A 39 10.15 -3.12 13.74
N GLY A 40 9.25 -3.31 12.77
CA GLY A 40 9.54 -3.96 11.49
C GLY A 40 9.23 -5.45 11.43
N LEU A 41 8.41 -5.96 12.33
CA LEU A 41 7.99 -7.36 12.27
C LEU A 41 6.65 -7.48 11.52
N ILE A 42 6.54 -8.56 10.75
CA ILE A 42 5.32 -8.92 10.04
C ILE A 42 4.92 -10.32 10.47
N HIS A 43 3.69 -10.44 10.93
CA HIS A 43 3.12 -11.73 11.32
C HIS A 43 1.85 -12.03 10.54
N LEU A 44 1.61 -13.31 10.34
CA LEU A 44 0.46 -13.86 9.65
C LEU A 44 -0.21 -14.90 10.52
N THR A 45 -1.52 -14.83 10.63
CA THR A 45 -2.36 -15.93 11.10
C THR A 45 -3.24 -16.44 9.97
N LYS A 46 -3.59 -17.73 10.01
CA LYS A 46 -4.51 -18.39 9.06
C LYS A 46 -5.72 -19.02 9.76
N ASP A 47 -5.81 -18.82 11.06
CA ASP A 47 -6.76 -19.46 11.96
C ASP A 47 -7.45 -18.48 12.92
N GLY A 48 -7.59 -17.23 12.48
CA GLY A 48 -8.29 -16.19 13.26
C GLY A 48 -7.52 -15.73 14.50
N GLY A 49 -6.18 -15.86 14.48
CA GLY A 49 -5.34 -15.38 15.58
C GLY A 49 -4.98 -16.43 16.64
N ASN A 50 -5.36 -17.70 16.44
CA ASN A 50 -4.99 -18.77 17.37
C ASN A 50 -3.47 -19.07 17.29
N THR A 51 -2.90 -19.03 16.09
CA THR A 51 -1.46 -19.17 15.86
C THR A 51 -0.93 -18.06 14.97
N TRP A 52 0.32 -17.65 15.20
CA TRP A 52 0.96 -16.58 14.43
C TRP A 52 2.33 -17.04 13.92
N GLU A 53 2.59 -16.79 12.65
CA GLU A 53 3.87 -17.06 11.98
C GLU A 53 4.58 -15.72 11.70
N ASN A 54 5.86 -15.62 12.05
CA ASN A 54 6.67 -14.49 11.64
C ASN A 54 7.09 -14.66 10.19
N VAL A 55 6.60 -13.79 9.33
CA VAL A 55 6.80 -13.81 7.88
C VAL A 55 7.59 -12.59 7.40
N THR A 56 8.32 -11.93 8.26
CA THR A 56 9.13 -10.76 7.95
C THR A 56 10.14 -11.05 6.83
N PRO A 57 10.26 -10.18 5.79
CA PRO A 57 11.24 -10.35 4.72
C PRO A 57 12.68 -10.39 5.28
N LYS A 58 13.43 -11.44 4.99
CA LYS A 58 14.80 -11.66 5.53
C LYS A 58 15.80 -10.56 5.19
N LYS A 59 15.58 -9.81 4.12
CA LYS A 59 16.44 -8.72 3.64
C LYS A 59 15.87 -7.33 3.90
N MET A 60 14.76 -7.25 4.61
CA MET A 60 14.19 -5.97 5.00
C MET A 60 15.10 -5.31 6.06
N PRO A 61 15.39 -4.01 5.92
CA PRO A 61 16.15 -3.29 6.95
C PRO A 61 15.44 -3.35 8.31
N GLU A 62 16.22 -3.52 9.36
CA GLU A 62 15.71 -3.52 10.74
C GLU A 62 15.05 -2.18 11.10
N TRP A 63 14.12 -2.22 12.04
CA TRP A 63 13.40 -1.05 12.54
C TRP A 63 12.61 -0.29 11.47
N MET A 64 12.12 -1.01 10.48
CA MET A 64 11.20 -0.45 9.49
C MET A 64 9.80 -0.38 10.07
N MET A 65 9.22 0.80 10.18
CA MET A 65 7.82 0.94 10.53
C MET A 65 6.94 0.43 9.38
N ILE A 66 6.13 -0.59 9.64
CA ILE A 66 5.17 -1.12 8.68
C ILE A 66 3.93 -0.24 8.68
N ASN A 67 3.85 0.67 7.72
CA ASN A 67 2.79 1.68 7.65
C ASN A 67 1.46 1.13 7.12
N SER A 68 1.54 0.22 6.16
CA SER A 68 0.36 -0.28 5.44
C SER A 68 0.57 -1.71 4.99
N ILE A 69 -0.47 -2.50 5.12
CA ILE A 69 -0.60 -3.83 4.52
C ILE A 69 -1.86 -3.81 3.66
N ASP A 70 -1.85 -4.52 2.53
CA ASP A 70 -3.00 -4.73 1.67
C ASP A 70 -3.02 -6.19 1.20
N ALA A 71 -3.94 -6.98 1.74
CA ALA A 71 -4.19 -8.34 1.34
C ALA A 71 -4.96 -8.37 0.01
N SER A 72 -4.48 -9.16 -0.93
CA SER A 72 -5.07 -9.22 -2.27
C SER A 72 -6.52 -9.71 -2.26
N SER A 73 -7.37 -9.09 -3.08
CA SER A 73 -8.73 -9.56 -3.34
C SER A 73 -8.80 -10.68 -4.39
N PHE A 74 -7.68 -11.11 -4.96
CA PHE A 74 -7.62 -12.09 -6.04
C PHE A 74 -6.94 -13.40 -5.65
N ASP A 75 -6.06 -13.36 -4.64
CA ASP A 75 -5.25 -14.50 -4.24
C ASP A 75 -4.91 -14.40 -2.75
N THR A 76 -5.20 -15.44 -2.00
CA THR A 76 -5.02 -15.49 -0.54
C THR A 76 -3.55 -15.45 -0.10
N GLY A 77 -2.64 -15.95 -0.93
CA GLY A 77 -1.20 -15.95 -0.66
C GLY A 77 -0.52 -14.61 -0.94
N THR A 78 -1.23 -13.67 -1.57
CA THR A 78 -0.68 -12.40 -2.03
C THR A 78 -0.99 -11.27 -1.06
N ALA A 79 0.05 -10.53 -0.68
CA ALA A 79 -0.06 -9.29 0.10
C ALA A 79 1.01 -8.27 -0.31
N TYR A 80 0.70 -7.01 -0.09
CA TYR A 80 1.56 -5.87 -0.35
C TYR A 80 1.82 -5.10 0.94
N ILE A 81 3.04 -4.58 1.10
CA ILE A 81 3.46 -3.85 2.30
C ILE A 81 4.14 -2.56 1.90
N ALA A 82 3.78 -1.47 2.57
CA ALA A 82 4.53 -0.23 2.54
C ALA A 82 5.17 0.00 3.91
N GLY A 83 6.48 0.26 3.90
CA GLY A 83 7.24 0.55 5.10
C GLY A 83 8.05 1.84 4.99
N THR A 84 8.43 2.41 6.14
CA THR A 84 9.25 3.62 6.21
C THR A 84 10.33 3.52 7.27
N ARG A 85 11.44 4.24 7.04
CA ARG A 85 12.54 4.40 8.00
C ARG A 85 12.96 5.86 8.16
N TYR A 86 12.10 6.82 7.78
CA TYR A 86 12.43 8.26 7.79
C TYR A 86 12.87 8.75 9.18
N LYS A 87 12.34 8.18 10.26
CA LYS A 87 12.75 8.50 11.64
C LYS A 87 14.22 8.13 11.94
N LEU A 88 14.80 7.25 11.13
CA LEU A 88 16.22 6.85 11.19
C LEU A 88 17.07 7.56 10.11
N GLY A 89 16.52 8.58 9.44
CA GLY A 89 17.20 9.31 8.37
C GLY A 89 17.30 8.57 7.03
N ASP A 90 16.52 7.50 6.86
CA ASP A 90 16.48 6.71 5.63
C ASP A 90 15.17 7.01 4.89
N PHE A 91 15.29 7.73 3.77
CA PHE A 91 14.16 8.17 2.94
C PHE A 91 13.92 7.27 1.71
N THR A 92 14.57 6.12 1.66
CA THR A 92 14.41 5.14 0.59
C THR A 92 12.96 4.62 0.54
N PRO A 93 12.35 4.48 -0.65
CA PRO A 93 11.03 3.85 -0.78
C PRO A 93 11.12 2.34 -0.51
N TYR A 94 10.19 1.82 0.28
CA TYR A 94 10.09 0.41 0.62
C TYR A 94 8.67 -0.11 0.36
N LEU A 95 8.51 -0.85 -0.73
CA LEU A 95 7.31 -1.62 -1.04
C LEU A 95 7.69 -3.07 -1.26
N TYR A 96 7.02 -3.98 -0.59
CA TYR A 96 7.23 -5.41 -0.76
C TYR A 96 5.95 -6.11 -1.19
N MET A 97 6.11 -7.18 -1.97
CA MET A 97 5.04 -8.08 -2.38
C MET A 97 5.43 -9.51 -2.05
N THR A 98 4.48 -10.28 -1.58
CA THR A 98 4.53 -11.75 -1.51
C THR A 98 3.40 -12.34 -2.33
N GLU A 99 3.57 -13.57 -2.82
CA GLU A 99 2.54 -14.38 -3.49
C GLU A 99 2.42 -15.78 -2.85
N ASP A 100 3.06 -15.99 -1.69
CA ASP A 100 3.17 -17.31 -1.05
C ASP A 100 3.06 -17.25 0.48
N TYR A 101 2.17 -16.40 0.99
CA TYR A 101 1.94 -16.22 2.42
C TYR A 101 3.17 -15.73 3.19
N GLY A 102 3.99 -14.90 2.55
CA GLY A 102 5.18 -14.30 3.18
C GLY A 102 6.41 -15.21 3.26
N LYS A 103 6.40 -16.39 2.62
CA LYS A 103 7.59 -17.25 2.55
C LYS A 103 8.71 -16.58 1.74
N ASN A 104 8.34 -15.92 0.66
CA ASN A 104 9.22 -15.12 -0.18
C ASN A 104 8.66 -13.72 -0.40
N TRP A 105 9.55 -12.74 -0.39
CA TRP A 105 9.20 -11.34 -0.62
C TRP A 105 10.04 -10.74 -1.72
N LYS A 106 9.42 -9.89 -2.53
CA LYS A 106 10.06 -9.12 -3.59
C LYS A 106 9.95 -7.63 -3.26
N LEU A 107 11.05 -6.89 -3.32
CA LEU A 107 11.03 -5.43 -3.31
C LEU A 107 10.53 -4.93 -4.67
N ILE A 108 9.50 -4.09 -4.67
CA ILE A 108 8.78 -3.64 -5.85
C ILE A 108 8.76 -2.10 -5.95
N THR A 109 9.92 -1.45 -6.01
CA THR A 109 10.05 0.02 -5.99
C THR A 109 10.61 0.62 -7.28
N SER A 110 10.79 -0.18 -8.34
CA SER A 110 11.36 0.29 -9.61
C SER A 110 10.52 1.40 -10.25
N GLY A 111 11.08 2.59 -10.44
CA GLY A 111 10.39 3.77 -10.98
C GLY A 111 9.89 4.75 -9.91
N ILE A 112 9.95 4.42 -8.62
CA ILE A 112 9.74 5.38 -7.53
C ILE A 112 11.07 6.13 -7.29
N GLU A 113 11.02 7.45 -7.19
CA GLU A 113 12.21 8.27 -6.92
C GLU A 113 12.82 7.96 -5.55
N SER A 114 14.14 8.06 -5.46
CA SER A 114 14.93 7.56 -4.32
C SER A 114 14.61 8.19 -2.97
N GLU A 115 14.10 9.41 -2.92
CA GLU A 115 13.76 10.10 -1.68
C GLU A 115 12.25 10.20 -1.43
N HIS A 116 11.45 9.52 -2.26
CA HIS A 116 10.02 9.45 -2.12
C HIS A 116 9.61 8.24 -1.27
N PHE A 117 9.93 8.26 0.02
CA PHE A 117 9.60 7.14 0.89
C PHE A 117 8.09 6.85 0.93
N THR A 118 7.76 5.58 0.94
CA THR A 118 6.40 5.08 0.77
C THR A 118 5.66 5.05 2.10
N ARG A 119 4.37 5.41 2.08
CA ARG A 119 3.48 5.42 3.25
C ARG A 119 2.37 4.40 3.16
N VAL A 120 1.86 4.18 1.95
CA VAL A 120 0.71 3.31 1.73
C VAL A 120 0.78 2.63 0.37
N VAL A 121 0.27 1.41 0.30
CA VAL A 121 0.03 0.67 -0.94
C VAL A 121 -1.37 0.08 -0.93
N ARG A 122 -2.06 0.10 -2.08
CA ARG A 122 -3.34 -0.57 -2.27
C ARG A 122 -3.39 -1.23 -3.64
N SER A 123 -3.88 -2.46 -3.67
CA SER A 123 -4.20 -3.16 -4.91
C SER A 123 -5.58 -2.75 -5.43
N ASP A 124 -5.70 -2.66 -6.73
CA ASP A 124 -6.99 -2.43 -7.39
C ASP A 124 -7.94 -3.61 -7.11
N LYS A 125 -9.25 -3.34 -7.06
CA LYS A 125 -10.26 -4.36 -6.74
C LYS A 125 -10.84 -5.04 -7.98
N VAL A 126 -10.52 -4.55 -9.19
CA VAL A 126 -11.02 -5.06 -10.48
C VAL A 126 -9.89 -5.66 -11.32
N ASN A 127 -8.69 -5.07 -11.26
CA ASN A 127 -7.54 -5.51 -12.03
C ASN A 127 -6.34 -5.79 -11.13
N LYS A 128 -6.02 -7.06 -10.96
CA LYS A 128 -4.90 -7.54 -10.11
C LYS A 128 -3.51 -7.01 -10.47
N ASN A 129 -3.35 -6.44 -11.67
CA ASN A 129 -2.07 -5.88 -12.11
C ASN A 129 -1.90 -4.41 -11.72
N ILE A 130 -2.98 -3.73 -11.30
CA ILE A 130 -2.92 -2.32 -10.92
C ILE A 130 -2.68 -2.19 -9.43
N LEU A 131 -1.67 -1.40 -9.08
CA LEU A 131 -1.36 -1.01 -7.71
C LEU A 131 -1.26 0.52 -7.63
N TYR A 132 -1.64 1.06 -6.50
CA TYR A 132 -1.49 2.48 -6.15
C TYR A 132 -0.56 2.61 -4.95
N ALA A 133 0.38 3.54 -4.99
CA ALA A 133 1.27 3.84 -3.87
C ALA A 133 1.22 5.33 -3.53
N GLY A 134 1.08 5.61 -2.25
CA GLY A 134 1.23 6.94 -1.68
C GLY A 134 2.60 7.09 -1.04
N THR A 135 3.25 8.22 -1.30
CA THR A 135 4.57 8.58 -0.78
C THR A 135 4.51 9.89 0.00
N GLU A 136 5.64 10.32 0.53
CA GLU A 136 5.79 11.65 1.15
C GLU A 136 5.54 12.80 0.18
N THR A 137 5.73 12.59 -1.11
CA THR A 137 5.73 13.65 -2.14
C THR A 137 4.66 13.45 -3.21
N GLY A 138 3.70 12.54 -3.00
CA GLY A 138 2.61 12.31 -3.95
C GLY A 138 2.35 10.85 -4.25
N MET A 139 1.77 10.58 -5.40
CA MET A 139 1.28 9.25 -5.78
C MET A 139 2.01 8.63 -6.95
N TYR A 140 2.02 7.30 -6.94
CA TYR A 140 2.47 6.44 -8.02
C TYR A 140 1.42 5.39 -8.36
N ILE A 141 1.43 4.93 -9.61
CA ILE A 141 0.62 3.82 -10.11
C ILE A 141 1.52 2.80 -10.81
N SER A 142 1.21 1.54 -10.63
CA SER A 142 1.77 0.43 -11.40
C SER A 142 0.65 -0.27 -12.18
N PHE A 143 0.96 -0.74 -13.39
CA PHE A 143 0.06 -1.55 -14.22
C PHE A 143 0.55 -3.00 -14.41
N ASP A 144 1.61 -3.37 -13.68
CA ASP A 144 2.33 -4.64 -13.85
C ASP A 144 2.70 -5.30 -12.49
N LYS A 145 1.80 -5.21 -11.53
CA LYS A 145 1.97 -5.74 -10.16
C LYS A 145 3.22 -5.19 -9.45
N GLY A 146 3.55 -3.91 -9.65
CA GLY A 146 4.68 -3.27 -9.00
C GLY A 146 6.05 -3.54 -9.64
N ASN A 147 6.11 -4.20 -10.80
CA ASN A 147 7.38 -4.35 -11.51
C ASN A 147 7.93 -3.00 -11.99
N SER A 148 7.03 -2.07 -12.33
CA SER A 148 7.36 -0.68 -12.63
C SER A 148 6.32 0.29 -12.10
N TRP A 149 6.77 1.49 -11.72
CA TRP A 149 5.92 2.54 -11.19
C TRP A 149 6.05 3.83 -12.01
N ASN A 150 4.94 4.51 -12.20
CA ASN A 150 4.86 5.80 -12.85
C ASN A 150 4.24 6.83 -11.89
N LYS A 151 4.70 8.08 -11.95
CA LYS A 151 4.06 9.16 -11.22
C LYS A 151 2.58 9.29 -11.61
N PHE A 152 1.73 9.41 -10.62
CA PHE A 152 0.27 9.54 -10.79
C PHE A 152 -0.28 10.72 -9.99
N GLN A 153 0.17 11.91 -10.32
CA GLN A 153 -0.13 13.11 -9.54
C GLN A 153 -1.39 13.83 -10.01
N LYS A 154 -1.69 13.83 -11.33
CA LYS A 154 -2.82 14.60 -11.89
C LYS A 154 -2.82 16.05 -11.36
N ASN A 155 -3.96 16.49 -10.79
CA ASN A 155 -4.12 17.78 -10.11
C ASN A 155 -3.95 17.72 -8.59
N LEU A 156 -3.53 16.57 -8.06
CA LEU A 156 -3.24 16.41 -6.64
C LEU A 156 -2.01 17.27 -6.27
N PRO A 157 -2.04 18.05 -5.19
CA PRO A 157 -0.87 18.80 -4.75
C PRO A 157 0.28 17.89 -4.32
N ILE A 158 1.50 18.40 -4.33
CA ILE A 158 2.68 17.67 -3.80
C ILE A 158 2.61 17.75 -2.27
N VAL A 159 2.13 16.67 -1.67
CA VAL A 159 1.92 16.51 -0.23
C VAL A 159 2.06 15.05 0.16
N PRO A 160 2.32 14.76 1.43
CA PRO A 160 2.30 13.39 1.93
C PRO A 160 0.92 12.73 1.72
N ILE A 161 0.92 11.55 1.17
CA ILE A 161 -0.25 10.71 1.03
C ILE A 161 -0.28 9.75 2.21
N THR A 162 -1.20 9.97 3.12
CA THR A 162 -1.24 9.24 4.40
C THR A 162 -2.01 7.93 4.31
N ASP A 163 -3.05 7.87 3.48
CA ASP A 163 -3.80 6.64 3.24
C ASP A 163 -4.49 6.66 1.87
N LEU A 164 -4.84 5.49 1.38
CA LEU A 164 -5.58 5.25 0.14
C LEU A 164 -6.66 4.20 0.37
N THR A 165 -7.80 4.36 -0.27
CA THR A 165 -8.81 3.30 -0.35
C THR A 165 -9.55 3.34 -1.68
N ILE A 166 -10.05 2.18 -2.11
CA ILE A 166 -10.83 2.05 -3.34
C ILE A 166 -12.23 1.62 -2.95
N LYS A 167 -13.20 2.43 -3.30
CA LYS A 167 -14.62 2.15 -3.06
C LYS A 167 -15.45 2.55 -4.28
N ASP A 168 -16.37 1.68 -4.68
CA ASP A 168 -17.34 1.92 -5.75
C ASP A 168 -16.70 2.45 -7.05
N ASN A 169 -15.54 1.87 -7.43
CA ASN A 169 -14.74 2.27 -8.59
C ASN A 169 -14.15 3.68 -8.50
N SER A 170 -14.00 4.22 -7.29
CA SER A 170 -13.35 5.50 -7.01
C SER A 170 -12.11 5.29 -6.14
N LEU A 171 -11.02 6.01 -6.45
CA LEU A 171 -9.83 6.05 -5.60
C LEU A 171 -9.93 7.26 -4.67
N ILE A 172 -9.94 7.00 -3.38
CA ILE A 172 -9.99 8.00 -2.31
C ILE A 172 -8.60 8.15 -1.72
N VAL A 173 -8.11 9.37 -1.67
CA VAL A 173 -6.74 9.72 -1.29
C VAL A 173 -6.76 10.64 -0.07
N ALA A 174 -6.25 10.18 1.06
CA ALA A 174 -6.06 11.00 2.24
C ALA A 174 -4.69 11.68 2.18
N THR A 175 -4.66 12.99 2.40
CA THR A 175 -3.44 13.80 2.35
C THR A 175 -3.15 14.46 3.68
N GLN A 176 -1.89 14.73 3.96
CA GLN A 176 -1.52 15.53 5.12
C GLN A 176 -1.67 17.02 4.80
N GLY A 177 -2.70 17.65 5.38
CA GLY A 177 -2.89 19.10 5.31
C GLY A 177 -3.54 19.65 4.04
N ARG A 178 -4.03 18.78 3.13
CA ARG A 178 -4.73 19.20 1.90
C ARG A 178 -6.01 18.40 1.66
N SER A 179 -6.69 18.00 2.73
CA SER A 179 -7.98 17.29 2.72
C SER A 179 -7.95 15.92 2.03
N ILE A 180 -9.12 15.41 1.73
CA ILE A 180 -9.32 14.14 1.01
C ILE A 180 -9.64 14.46 -0.45
N TRP A 181 -9.02 13.71 -1.34
CA TRP A 181 -9.20 13.81 -2.79
C TRP A 181 -9.86 12.54 -3.31
N ILE A 182 -10.67 12.68 -4.34
CA ILE A 182 -11.36 11.54 -4.96
C ILE A 182 -11.13 11.58 -6.47
N LEU A 183 -10.69 10.45 -7.02
CA LEU A 183 -10.74 10.15 -8.44
C LEU A 183 -11.93 9.25 -8.67
N ASP A 184 -13.02 9.83 -9.18
CA ASP A 184 -14.36 9.21 -9.21
C ASP A 184 -14.52 8.01 -10.15
N ASP A 185 -13.67 7.80 -11.11
CA ASP A 185 -13.87 6.75 -12.10
C ASP A 185 -12.55 6.12 -12.54
N LEU A 186 -12.33 4.88 -12.12
CA LEU A 186 -11.13 4.10 -12.47
C LEU A 186 -11.29 3.30 -13.77
N THR A 187 -12.44 3.37 -14.44
CA THR A 187 -12.75 2.57 -15.64
C THR A 187 -11.72 2.76 -16.76
N VAL A 188 -11.23 3.97 -16.94
CA VAL A 188 -10.17 4.26 -17.93
C VAL A 188 -8.86 3.59 -17.55
N LEU A 189 -8.48 3.60 -16.27
CA LEU A 189 -7.25 2.95 -15.80
C LEU A 189 -7.31 1.43 -15.99
N HIS A 190 -8.47 0.82 -15.74
CA HIS A 190 -8.67 -0.62 -15.98
C HIS A 190 -8.51 -1.00 -17.46
N GLN A 191 -8.86 -0.10 -18.38
CA GLN A 191 -8.73 -0.31 -19.83
C GLN A 191 -7.33 0.02 -20.35
N LEU A 192 -6.63 0.97 -19.74
CA LEU A 192 -5.26 1.37 -20.09
C LEU A 192 -4.28 0.20 -19.97
N SER A 193 -4.40 -0.58 -18.92
CA SER A 193 -3.53 -1.73 -18.65
C SER A 193 -3.62 -2.85 -19.69
N GLN A 194 -4.63 -2.81 -20.56
CA GLN A 194 -4.93 -3.85 -21.57
C GLN A 194 -4.57 -3.43 -23.00
N SER A 195 -4.03 -2.23 -23.21
CA SER A 195 -3.85 -1.69 -24.55
C SER A 195 -2.40 -1.38 -24.87
N THR A 196 -1.96 -1.86 -26.05
CA THR A 196 -0.69 -1.50 -26.71
C THR A 196 -0.90 -0.63 -27.94
N ASP A 197 -2.15 -0.21 -28.23
CA ASP A 197 -2.51 0.52 -29.43
C ASP A 197 -2.13 2.01 -29.33
N GLU A 198 -1.69 2.62 -30.42
CA GLU A 198 -1.31 4.03 -30.49
C GLU A 198 -2.50 4.99 -30.29
N ALA A 199 -3.71 4.56 -30.66
CA ALA A 199 -4.96 5.30 -30.43
C ALA A 199 -6.09 4.38 -30.00
N LYS A 200 -6.74 4.68 -28.87
CA LYS A 200 -7.85 3.90 -28.32
C LYS A 200 -8.96 4.80 -27.79
N LEU A 201 -10.17 4.51 -28.21
CA LEU A 201 -11.36 5.10 -27.58
C LEU A 201 -11.77 4.25 -26.39
N TYR A 202 -11.69 4.82 -25.18
CA TYR A 202 -12.08 4.15 -23.96
C TYR A 202 -13.62 4.17 -23.80
N LYS A 203 -14.17 3.05 -23.35
CA LYS A 203 -15.59 2.98 -23.00
C LYS A 203 -15.80 3.75 -21.68
N PRO A 204 -16.67 4.79 -21.65
CA PRO A 204 -17.02 5.44 -20.38
C PRO A 204 -17.86 4.49 -19.52
N LYS A 205 -17.98 4.79 -18.22
CA LYS A 205 -18.92 4.07 -17.35
C LYS A 205 -20.35 4.29 -17.83
N ASP A 206 -21.21 3.31 -17.56
CA ASP A 206 -22.63 3.43 -17.85
C ASP A 206 -23.22 4.58 -17.01
N SER A 207 -23.99 5.46 -17.65
CA SER A 207 -24.61 6.61 -17.00
C SER A 207 -26.10 6.65 -17.31
N TYR A 208 -26.87 7.06 -16.32
CA TYR A 208 -28.31 7.22 -16.49
C TYR A 208 -28.62 8.54 -17.20
N ARG A 209 -29.38 8.47 -18.29
CA ARG A 209 -29.94 9.67 -18.89
C ARG A 209 -31.19 10.10 -18.10
N MET A 210 -31.04 11.11 -17.27
CA MET A 210 -32.19 11.73 -16.63
C MET A 210 -32.95 12.56 -17.70
N ARG A 211 -34.26 12.38 -17.81
CA ARG A 211 -35.08 13.36 -18.52
C ARG A 211 -35.15 14.58 -17.63
N GLY A 212 -34.46 15.64 -18.03
CA GLY A 212 -34.56 16.92 -17.35
C GLY A 212 -36.01 17.38 -17.34
N GLY A 213 -36.49 17.81 -16.19
CA GLY A 213 -37.72 18.54 -16.06
C GLY A 213 -37.56 19.96 -16.59
#